data_7ccf9c0dd65303b7c77d0f47bc905584
#
_entry.id   7ccf9c0dd65303b7c77d0f47bc905584
#
_cell.length_a   1.000
_cell.length_b   1.000
_cell.length_c   1.000
_cell.angle_alpha   90.00
_cell.angle_beta   90.00
_cell.angle_gamma   90.00
#
_symmetry.space_group_name_H-M   'P 1'
#
loop_
_entity.id
_entity.type
_entity.pdbx_description
1 polymer ?
#
loop_
_entity_poly.entity_id
_entity_poly.type
_entity_poly.pdbx_seq_one_letter_code
_entity_poly.pdbx_strand_id
1 'polypeptide(L)'
;MTSKDLHKQPFSEETITKLDIFQKYLESWLPVAIQSPFITEVNICDFFAGIGRDIKGTDGSPIRIIKTIKKFEDTILKQKLKIHILFNEYIPAKYQQLCDCISKEQEALKNLDSNLSIEIFNQDFKELFVSKKLSLENHFNLVFLDQSGIKQITEEIFLYLTKFHKTDFMFFISSSAFKRFASDASFQKYFPDIDLQKLSMTSQSGMHRLILQYYRSKIPKESQLKLYPFTIKKGRNIYGLIFGSNH
;
A
#
# COMPACT_ATOMS: atom_id res chain seq x y z
N MET A 1 -22.19 -0.38 -12.91
CA MET A 1 -21.43 -1.65 -13.04
C MET A 1 -21.05 -2.05 -11.62
N THR A 2 -21.61 -3.13 -11.10
CA THR A 2 -21.23 -3.68 -9.79
C THR A 2 -19.77 -4.09 -9.84
N SER A 3 -18.94 -3.47 -9.00
CA SER A 3 -17.54 -3.89 -8.86
C SER A 3 -17.52 -5.37 -8.48
N LYS A 4 -16.79 -6.15 -9.26
CA LYS A 4 -16.59 -7.58 -8.95
C LYS A 4 -15.98 -7.66 -7.55
N ASP A 5 -16.70 -8.23 -6.60
CA ASP A 5 -16.19 -8.39 -5.24
C ASP A 5 -15.03 -9.39 -5.26
N LEU A 6 -13.81 -8.87 -5.22
CA LEU A 6 -12.57 -9.65 -5.31
C LEU A 6 -12.42 -10.68 -4.18
N HIS A 7 -13.13 -10.50 -3.06
CA HIS A 7 -13.04 -11.37 -1.90
C HIS A 7 -14.00 -12.58 -1.94
N LYS A 8 -14.94 -12.60 -2.90
CA LYS A 8 -15.79 -13.78 -3.16
C LYS A 8 -15.13 -14.84 -4.04
N GLN A 9 -13.89 -14.65 -4.39
CA GLN A 9 -13.08 -15.59 -5.18
C GLN A 9 -11.68 -15.73 -4.54
N PRO A 10 -10.97 -16.84 -4.80
CA PRO A 10 -9.56 -16.96 -4.41
C PRO A 10 -8.74 -15.81 -5.00
N PHE A 11 -7.69 -15.40 -4.29
CA PHE A 11 -6.74 -14.44 -4.85
C PHE A 11 -6.16 -14.96 -6.16
N SER A 12 -6.09 -14.08 -7.15
CA SER A 12 -5.45 -14.40 -8.40
C SER A 12 -3.92 -14.45 -8.24
N GLU A 13 -3.21 -15.13 -9.13
CA GLU A 13 -1.73 -15.22 -9.11
C GLU A 13 -1.07 -13.84 -9.02
N GLU A 14 -1.64 -12.83 -9.70
CA GLU A 14 -1.10 -11.49 -9.65
C GLU A 14 -1.31 -10.82 -8.27
N THR A 15 -2.44 -11.09 -7.63
CA THR A 15 -2.68 -10.62 -6.26
C THR A 15 -1.68 -11.27 -5.31
N ILE A 16 -1.47 -12.59 -5.44
CA ILE A 16 -0.47 -13.32 -4.65
C ILE A 16 0.93 -12.74 -4.91
N THR A 17 1.33 -12.59 -6.18
CA THR A 17 2.64 -12.01 -6.54
C THR A 17 2.86 -10.64 -5.92
N LYS A 18 1.85 -9.76 -5.95
CA LYS A 18 1.89 -8.45 -5.34
C LYS A 18 2.07 -8.53 -3.82
N LEU A 19 1.31 -9.39 -3.16
CA LEU A 19 1.40 -9.64 -1.73
C LEU A 19 2.76 -10.24 -1.34
N ASP A 20 3.32 -11.11 -2.18
CA ASP A 20 4.65 -11.70 -1.98
C ASP A 20 5.77 -10.64 -2.09
N ILE A 21 5.67 -9.73 -3.07
CA ILE A 21 6.61 -8.60 -3.19
C ILE A 21 6.54 -7.73 -1.94
N PHE A 22 5.34 -7.37 -1.49
CA PHE A 22 5.15 -6.56 -0.29
C PHE A 22 5.71 -7.27 0.96
N GLN A 23 5.38 -8.54 1.17
CA GLN A 23 5.87 -9.31 2.31
C GLN A 23 7.38 -9.42 2.34
N LYS A 24 8.02 -9.76 1.21
CA LYS A 24 9.48 -9.84 1.10
C LYS A 24 10.14 -8.50 1.37
N TYR A 25 9.52 -7.42 0.94
CA TYR A 25 10.02 -6.09 1.24
C TYR A 25 9.92 -5.80 2.75
N LEU A 26 8.77 -6.05 3.38
CA LEU A 26 8.59 -5.90 4.82
C LEU A 26 9.58 -6.75 5.62
N GLU A 27 9.83 -7.99 5.20
CA GLU A 27 10.83 -8.89 5.81
C GLU A 27 12.27 -8.36 5.72
N SER A 28 12.56 -7.52 4.74
CA SER A 28 13.85 -6.85 4.59
C SER A 28 13.91 -5.49 5.29
N TRP A 29 12.80 -4.76 5.28
CA TRP A 29 12.67 -3.43 5.84
C TRP A 29 12.64 -3.43 7.39
N LEU A 30 11.89 -4.35 7.99
CA LEU A 30 11.70 -4.41 9.44
C LEU A 30 13.02 -4.64 10.20
N PRO A 31 13.93 -5.55 9.79
CA PRO A 31 15.26 -5.69 10.41
C PRO A 31 16.10 -4.43 10.39
N VAL A 32 16.00 -3.60 9.33
CA VAL A 32 16.73 -2.32 9.26
C VAL A 32 16.24 -1.39 10.38
N ALA A 33 14.93 -1.29 10.57
CA ALA A 33 14.35 -0.50 11.65
C ALA A 33 14.76 -1.05 13.04
N ILE A 34 14.66 -2.37 13.24
CA ILE A 34 15.00 -3.04 14.50
C ILE A 34 16.47 -2.81 14.89
N GLN A 35 17.40 -2.86 13.93
CA GLN A 35 18.85 -2.74 14.19
C GLN A 35 19.32 -1.28 14.30
N SER A 36 18.52 -0.32 13.87
CA SER A 36 18.89 1.09 13.92
C SER A 36 18.82 1.63 15.35
N PRO A 37 19.89 2.20 15.89
CA PRO A 37 19.86 2.83 17.22
C PRO A 37 19.05 4.14 17.24
N PHE A 38 18.67 4.66 16.08
CA PHE A 38 17.96 5.94 15.92
C PHE A 38 16.46 5.77 15.69
N ILE A 39 15.99 4.52 15.48
CA ILE A 39 14.59 4.23 15.24
C ILE A 39 14.03 3.53 16.46
N THR A 40 13.17 4.22 17.20
CA THR A 40 12.52 3.69 18.41
C THR A 40 11.09 3.24 18.14
N GLU A 41 10.49 3.76 17.08
CA GLU A 41 9.12 3.43 16.67
C GLU A 41 8.95 3.47 15.16
N VAL A 42 8.04 2.64 14.64
CA VAL A 42 7.73 2.54 13.22
C VAL A 42 6.23 2.44 13.01
N ASN A 43 5.76 2.93 11.85
CA ASN A 43 4.39 2.72 11.40
C ASN A 43 4.37 1.78 10.19
N ILE A 44 3.44 0.84 10.19
CA ILE A 44 3.12 -0.02 9.04
C ILE A 44 1.64 0.22 8.71
N CYS A 45 1.38 0.84 7.56
CA CYS A 45 0.04 1.26 7.19
C CYS A 45 -0.44 0.52 5.94
N ASP A 46 -1.58 -0.14 6.04
CA ASP A 46 -2.31 -0.71 4.90
C ASP A 46 -3.70 -0.06 4.80
N PHE A 47 -3.82 0.88 3.89
CA PHE A 47 -5.03 1.66 3.73
C PHE A 47 -6.14 0.96 2.92
N PHE A 48 -5.88 -0.23 2.39
CA PHE A 48 -6.83 -1.03 1.60
C PHE A 48 -6.78 -2.50 2.01
N ALA A 49 -6.88 -2.75 3.30
CA ALA A 49 -6.57 -4.01 3.97
C ALA A 49 -7.47 -5.21 3.55
N GLY A 50 -8.67 -4.94 3.02
CA GLY A 50 -9.61 -5.99 2.65
C GLY A 50 -10.13 -6.76 3.87
N ILE A 51 -10.38 -8.05 3.70
CA ILE A 51 -10.95 -8.92 4.76
C ILE A 51 -9.89 -9.75 5.51
N GLY A 52 -8.61 -9.54 5.22
CA GLY A 52 -7.49 -10.28 5.83
C GLY A 52 -7.13 -11.57 5.13
N ARG A 53 -8.10 -12.40 4.70
CA ARG A 53 -7.88 -13.65 3.94
C ARG A 53 -8.89 -13.78 2.81
N ASP A 54 -8.55 -14.54 1.77
CA ASP A 54 -9.49 -14.93 0.73
C ASP A 54 -10.37 -16.12 1.17
N ILE A 55 -11.30 -16.54 0.30
CA ILE A 55 -12.24 -17.66 0.58
C ILE A 55 -11.54 -19.02 0.71
N LYS A 56 -10.29 -19.16 0.29
CA LYS A 56 -9.47 -20.37 0.47
C LYS A 56 -8.57 -20.29 1.70
N GLY A 57 -8.64 -19.19 2.46
CA GLY A 57 -7.78 -18.96 3.61
C GLY A 57 -6.38 -18.44 3.25
N THR A 58 -6.15 -18.00 2.00
CA THR A 58 -4.89 -17.39 1.60
C THR A 58 -4.70 -16.04 2.29
N ASP A 59 -3.55 -15.84 2.92
CA ASP A 59 -3.27 -14.64 3.69
C ASP A 59 -3.18 -13.39 2.78
N GLY A 60 -3.96 -12.38 3.11
CA GLY A 60 -3.85 -11.02 2.58
C GLY A 60 -2.77 -10.21 3.28
N SER A 61 -2.62 -8.94 2.90
CA SER A 61 -1.60 -8.05 3.46
C SER A 61 -1.66 -7.93 5.00
N PRO A 62 -2.84 -7.80 5.67
CA PRO A 62 -2.87 -7.68 7.11
C PRO A 62 -2.27 -8.89 7.83
N ILE A 63 -2.62 -10.09 7.38
CA ILE A 63 -2.14 -11.31 8.01
C ILE A 63 -0.65 -11.54 7.75
N ARG A 64 -0.18 -11.17 6.55
CA ARG A 64 1.24 -11.22 6.21
C ARG A 64 2.06 -10.24 7.05
N ILE A 65 1.54 -9.06 7.36
CA ILE A 65 2.16 -8.10 8.28
C ILE A 65 2.30 -8.74 9.68
N ILE A 66 1.19 -9.25 10.24
CA ILE A 66 1.18 -9.88 11.56
C ILE A 66 2.18 -11.04 11.65
N LYS A 67 2.17 -11.95 10.66
CA LYS A 67 3.09 -13.09 10.60
C LYS A 67 4.55 -12.65 10.46
N THR A 68 4.81 -11.59 9.71
CA THR A 68 6.17 -11.05 9.60
C THR A 68 6.64 -10.46 10.92
N ILE A 69 5.82 -9.69 11.62
CA ILE A 69 6.15 -9.16 12.94
C ILE A 69 6.42 -10.30 13.93
N LYS A 70 5.57 -11.34 13.95
CA LYS A 70 5.78 -12.53 14.79
C LYS A 70 7.14 -13.20 14.54
N LYS A 71 7.57 -13.27 13.30
CA LYS A 71 8.88 -13.82 12.91
C LYS A 71 10.07 -13.09 13.56
N PHE A 72 9.90 -11.78 13.83
CA PHE A 72 10.95 -10.94 14.43
C PHE A 72 10.70 -10.61 15.91
N GLU A 73 9.74 -11.27 16.57
CA GLU A 73 9.29 -10.98 17.94
C GLU A 73 10.43 -10.81 18.94
N ASP A 74 11.31 -11.81 19.04
CA ASP A 74 12.42 -11.82 20.00
C ASP A 74 13.35 -10.59 19.80
N THR A 75 13.60 -10.23 18.55
CA THR A 75 14.47 -9.12 18.22
C THR A 75 13.80 -7.78 18.51
N ILE A 76 12.49 -7.67 18.25
CA ILE A 76 11.67 -6.50 18.57
C ILE A 76 11.67 -6.26 20.08
N LEU A 77 11.43 -7.31 20.88
CA LEU A 77 11.45 -7.24 22.33
C LEU A 77 12.83 -6.83 22.86
N LYS A 78 13.90 -7.44 22.35
CA LYS A 78 15.28 -7.10 22.74
C LYS A 78 15.64 -5.66 22.46
N GLN A 79 15.24 -5.12 21.31
CA GLN A 79 15.53 -3.74 20.91
C GLN A 79 14.48 -2.74 21.40
N LYS A 80 13.39 -3.21 22.02
CA LYS A 80 12.28 -2.40 22.50
C LYS A 80 11.64 -1.51 21.43
N LEU A 81 11.68 -1.95 20.16
CA LEU A 81 11.07 -1.21 19.07
C LEU A 81 9.54 -1.18 19.25
N LYS A 82 8.94 -0.01 19.13
CA LYS A 82 7.48 0.14 19.08
C LYS A 82 6.99 0.06 17.63
N ILE A 83 5.92 -0.68 17.41
CA ILE A 83 5.32 -0.87 16.09
C ILE A 83 3.86 -0.45 16.17
N HIS A 84 3.49 0.49 15.30
CA HIS A 84 2.11 0.94 15.13
C HIS A 84 1.60 0.44 13.79
N ILE A 85 0.54 -0.36 13.82
CA ILE A 85 -0.09 -0.88 12.62
C ILE A 85 -1.42 -0.16 12.41
N LEU A 86 -1.62 0.32 11.20
CA LEU A 86 -2.87 0.90 10.75
C LEU A 86 -3.44 0.05 9.62
N PHE A 87 -4.64 -0.46 9.80
CA PHE A 87 -5.44 -1.08 8.74
C PHE A 87 -6.67 -0.25 8.45
N ASN A 88 -7.06 -0.14 7.19
CA ASN A 88 -8.30 0.49 6.80
C ASN A 88 -9.05 -0.35 5.76
N GLU A 89 -10.35 -0.53 5.98
CA GLU A 89 -11.26 -1.11 5.00
C GLU A 89 -12.55 -0.29 4.95
N TYR A 90 -12.82 0.28 3.77
CA TYR A 90 -13.94 1.21 3.57
C TYR A 90 -15.32 0.54 3.66
N ILE A 91 -15.44 -0.71 3.19
CA ILE A 91 -16.72 -1.41 3.12
C ILE A 91 -17.08 -2.01 4.50
N PRO A 92 -18.16 -1.57 5.18
CA PRO A 92 -18.45 -1.96 6.56
C PRO A 92 -18.50 -3.48 6.79
N ALA A 93 -19.11 -4.24 5.87
CA ALA A 93 -19.17 -5.70 5.97
C ALA A 93 -17.79 -6.37 5.87
N LYS A 94 -16.86 -5.79 5.12
CA LYS A 94 -15.48 -6.27 5.01
C LYS A 94 -14.64 -5.84 6.21
N TYR A 95 -14.86 -4.63 6.69
CA TYR A 95 -14.26 -4.14 7.92
C TYR A 95 -14.54 -5.07 9.11
N GLN A 96 -15.80 -5.51 9.29
CA GLN A 96 -16.14 -6.45 10.36
C GLN A 96 -15.38 -7.77 10.20
N GLN A 97 -15.31 -8.32 8.98
CA GLN A 97 -14.55 -9.54 8.69
C GLN A 97 -13.05 -9.35 8.96
N LEU A 98 -12.50 -8.17 8.64
CA LEU A 98 -11.11 -7.83 8.93
C LEU A 98 -10.87 -7.82 10.46
N CYS A 99 -11.74 -7.17 11.23
CA CYS A 99 -11.63 -7.14 12.69
C CYS A 99 -11.64 -8.56 13.27
N ASP A 100 -12.59 -9.42 12.83
CA ASP A 100 -12.67 -10.80 13.27
C ASP A 100 -11.42 -11.61 12.90
N CYS A 101 -10.87 -11.35 11.72
CA CYS A 101 -9.65 -11.99 11.23
C CYS A 101 -8.42 -11.57 12.06
N ILE A 102 -8.26 -10.26 12.31
CA ILE A 102 -7.14 -9.71 13.08
C ILE A 102 -7.19 -10.16 14.54
N SER A 103 -8.36 -10.13 15.17
CA SER A 103 -8.53 -10.56 16.56
C SER A 103 -8.05 -12.00 16.80
N LYS A 104 -8.27 -12.90 15.84
CA LYS A 104 -7.78 -14.30 15.90
C LYS A 104 -6.26 -14.41 15.82
N GLU A 105 -5.63 -13.55 15.01
CA GLU A 105 -4.17 -13.57 14.82
C GLU A 105 -3.43 -12.79 15.93
N GLN A 106 -4.08 -11.81 16.53
CA GLN A 106 -3.49 -10.96 17.57
C GLN A 106 -3.07 -11.75 18.80
N GLU A 107 -3.79 -12.83 19.14
CA GLU A 107 -3.41 -13.73 20.24
C GLU A 107 -1.98 -14.29 20.09
N ALA A 108 -1.54 -14.49 18.87
CA ALA A 108 -0.17 -14.94 18.60
C ALA A 108 0.89 -13.86 18.91
N LEU A 109 0.49 -12.60 19.05
CA LEU A 109 1.38 -11.46 19.28
C LEU A 109 1.34 -10.91 20.72
N LYS A 110 0.65 -11.59 21.64
CA LYS A 110 0.46 -11.11 23.02
C LYS A 110 1.74 -10.80 23.79
N ASN A 111 2.86 -11.44 23.45
CA ASN A 111 4.15 -11.10 24.05
C ASN A 111 4.64 -9.70 23.65
N LEU A 112 4.10 -9.15 22.57
CA LEU A 112 4.43 -7.81 22.05
C LEU A 112 3.46 -6.71 22.52
N ASP A 113 2.51 -6.98 23.42
CA ASP A 113 1.48 -6.01 23.83
C ASP A 113 2.02 -4.64 24.25
N SER A 114 3.20 -4.61 24.87
CA SER A 114 3.89 -3.36 25.24
C SER A 114 4.60 -2.65 24.07
N ASN A 115 4.80 -3.35 22.95
CA ASN A 115 5.57 -2.89 21.81
C ASN A 115 4.72 -2.71 20.55
N LEU A 116 3.48 -3.20 20.54
CA LEU A 116 2.63 -3.26 19.36
C LEU A 116 1.28 -2.59 19.62
N SER A 117 0.88 -1.71 18.71
CA SER A 117 -0.50 -1.22 18.64
C SER A 117 -1.08 -1.52 17.28
N ILE A 118 -2.35 -1.95 17.22
CA ILE A 118 -3.09 -2.21 15.98
C ILE A 118 -4.36 -1.39 16.01
N GLU A 119 -4.48 -0.48 15.04
CA GLU A 119 -5.69 0.30 14.81
C GLU A 119 -6.35 -0.15 13.52
N ILE A 120 -7.67 -0.36 13.56
CA ILE A 120 -8.45 -0.75 12.37
C ILE A 120 -9.54 0.29 12.14
N PHE A 121 -9.58 0.87 10.95
CA PHE A 121 -10.51 1.93 10.58
C PHE A 121 -11.52 1.48 9.52
N ASN A 122 -12.73 2.06 9.60
CA ASN A 122 -13.75 1.95 8.55
C ASN A 122 -14.06 3.36 8.01
N GLN A 123 -13.12 3.93 7.26
CA GLN A 123 -13.21 5.31 6.81
C GLN A 123 -12.87 5.44 5.32
N ASP A 124 -13.28 6.54 4.72
CA ASP A 124 -12.80 6.92 3.40
C ASP A 124 -11.27 7.07 3.44
N PHE A 125 -10.60 6.54 2.43
CA PHE A 125 -9.14 6.54 2.37
C PHE A 125 -8.56 7.95 2.42
N LYS A 126 -9.11 8.90 1.64
CA LYS A 126 -8.57 10.25 1.56
C LYS A 126 -8.72 10.99 2.88
N GLU A 127 -9.87 10.86 3.53
CA GLU A 127 -10.14 11.49 4.83
C GLU A 127 -9.20 10.93 5.90
N LEU A 128 -9.08 9.61 5.99
CA LEU A 128 -8.17 8.95 6.94
C LEU A 128 -6.72 9.33 6.68
N PHE A 129 -6.26 9.24 5.41
CA PHE A 129 -4.88 9.56 5.05
C PHE A 129 -4.51 11.00 5.42
N VAL A 130 -5.39 11.96 5.12
CA VAL A 130 -5.17 13.38 5.48
C VAL A 130 -5.17 13.57 6.99
N SER A 131 -6.02 12.87 7.75
CA SER A 131 -6.04 12.95 9.23
C SER A 131 -4.77 12.40 9.87
N LYS A 132 -4.17 11.36 9.28
CA LYS A 132 -2.96 10.68 9.79
C LYS A 132 -1.64 11.29 9.28
N LYS A 133 -1.67 12.23 8.34
CA LYS A 133 -0.45 12.79 7.71
C LYS A 133 0.57 13.30 8.72
N LEU A 134 0.13 14.04 9.75
CA LEU A 134 1.03 14.61 10.76
C LEU A 134 1.73 13.53 11.59
N SER A 135 1.04 12.42 11.89
CA SER A 135 1.64 11.30 12.61
C SER A 135 2.62 10.49 11.74
N LEU A 136 2.51 10.56 10.41
CA LEU A 136 3.41 9.87 9.49
C LEU A 136 4.62 10.72 9.09
N GLU A 137 4.51 12.04 9.13
CA GLU A 137 5.50 12.95 8.52
C GLU A 137 6.92 12.80 9.09
N ASN A 138 7.05 12.50 10.39
CA ASN A 138 8.34 12.45 11.08
C ASN A 138 8.75 11.04 11.55
N HIS A 139 7.99 10.03 11.21
CA HIS A 139 8.24 8.66 11.64
C HIS A 139 8.85 7.80 10.53
N PHE A 140 9.40 6.67 10.92
CA PHE A 140 9.86 5.64 9.98
C PHE A 140 8.65 4.79 9.56
N ASN A 141 8.23 4.91 8.30
CA ASN A 141 6.98 4.34 7.84
C ASN A 141 7.16 3.38 6.67
N LEU A 142 6.32 2.35 6.66
CA LEU A 142 6.02 1.56 5.47
C LEU A 142 4.53 1.70 5.15
N VAL A 143 4.21 2.26 3.99
CA VAL A 143 2.83 2.54 3.57
C VAL A 143 2.47 1.70 2.36
N PHE A 144 1.44 0.85 2.50
CA PHE A 144 0.92 0.02 1.43
C PHE A 144 -0.44 0.54 0.96
N LEU A 145 -0.56 0.80 -0.35
CA LEU A 145 -1.71 1.43 -0.99
C LEU A 145 -2.20 0.56 -2.15
N ASP A 146 -2.82 -0.58 -1.80
CA ASP A 146 -3.37 -1.52 -2.78
C ASP A 146 -4.77 -1.14 -3.22
N GLN A 147 -4.90 0.03 -3.84
CA GLN A 147 -6.18 0.54 -4.30
C GLN A 147 -6.83 -0.33 -5.39
N SER A 148 -8.16 -0.44 -5.32
CA SER A 148 -8.95 -0.97 -6.43
C SER A 148 -9.15 0.13 -7.49
N GLY A 149 -8.45 0.02 -8.63
CA GLY A 149 -8.57 0.99 -9.72
C GLY A 149 -7.45 2.02 -9.76
N ILE A 150 -7.78 3.32 -10.01
CA ILE A 150 -6.78 4.37 -10.28
C ILE A 150 -7.11 5.70 -9.58
N LYS A 151 -8.23 5.78 -8.86
CA LYS A 151 -8.79 7.08 -8.43
C LYS A 151 -8.31 7.55 -7.06
N GLN A 152 -7.70 6.68 -6.27
CA GLN A 152 -7.35 6.98 -4.88
C GLN A 152 -6.00 7.69 -4.74
N ILE A 153 -5.01 7.28 -5.53
CA ILE A 153 -3.68 7.93 -5.52
C ILE A 153 -3.69 9.09 -6.50
N THR A 154 -4.43 10.13 -6.12
CA THR A 154 -4.47 11.40 -6.85
C THR A 154 -3.14 12.12 -6.75
N GLU A 155 -2.94 13.17 -7.57
CA GLU A 155 -1.76 14.04 -7.46
C GLU A 155 -1.62 14.61 -6.04
N GLU A 156 -2.71 15.05 -5.42
CA GLU A 156 -2.71 15.58 -4.05
C GLU A 156 -2.16 14.56 -3.04
N ILE A 157 -2.66 13.31 -3.07
CA ILE A 157 -2.19 12.24 -2.19
C ILE A 157 -0.71 11.91 -2.46
N PHE A 158 -0.33 11.87 -3.74
CA PHE A 158 1.07 11.63 -4.10
C PHE A 158 2.00 12.73 -3.59
N LEU A 159 1.59 14.01 -3.69
CA LEU A 159 2.36 15.14 -3.15
C LEU A 159 2.51 15.09 -1.62
N TYR A 160 1.55 14.54 -0.89
CA TYR A 160 1.76 14.27 0.54
C TYR A 160 2.82 13.18 0.75
N LEU A 161 2.80 12.08 -0.02
CA LEU A 161 3.82 11.04 0.07
C LEU A 161 5.24 11.57 -0.21
N THR A 162 5.39 12.57 -1.09
CA THR A 162 6.70 13.18 -1.37
C THR A 162 7.27 13.98 -0.21
N LYS A 163 6.42 14.38 0.74
CA LYS A 163 6.81 15.17 1.93
C LYS A 163 7.15 14.30 3.14
N PHE A 164 6.76 13.02 3.13
CA PHE A 164 7.05 12.12 4.25
C PHE A 164 8.52 11.71 4.23
N HIS A 165 9.27 12.21 5.19
CA HIS A 165 10.65 11.79 5.39
C HIS A 165 10.69 10.38 6.00
N LYS A 166 11.75 9.62 5.71
CA LYS A 166 11.93 8.25 6.24
C LYS A 166 10.75 7.32 5.96
N THR A 167 10.11 7.47 4.78
CA THR A 167 8.93 6.70 4.41
C THR A 167 9.17 5.95 3.13
N ASP A 168 8.94 4.64 3.20
CA ASP A 168 8.79 3.78 2.05
C ASP A 168 7.32 3.52 1.78
N PHE A 169 6.93 3.54 0.53
CA PHE A 169 5.56 3.24 0.16
C PHE A 169 5.48 2.40 -1.12
N MET A 170 4.43 1.63 -1.21
CA MET A 170 4.06 0.88 -2.41
C MET A 170 2.63 1.18 -2.79
N PHE A 171 2.39 1.51 -4.05
CA PHE A 171 1.03 1.65 -4.55
C PHE A 171 0.82 0.92 -5.87
N PHE A 172 -0.38 0.36 -6.00
CA PHE A 172 -0.77 -0.41 -7.17
C PHE A 172 -1.48 0.45 -8.19
N ILE A 173 -1.15 0.23 -9.48
CA ILE A 173 -1.82 0.90 -10.59
C ILE A 173 -2.21 -0.12 -11.66
N SER A 174 -3.49 -0.11 -12.02
CA SER A 174 -4.00 -0.87 -13.15
C SER A 174 -3.76 -0.11 -14.46
N SER A 175 -2.71 -0.47 -15.20
CA SER A 175 -2.41 0.13 -16.51
C SER A 175 -3.55 -0.03 -17.51
N SER A 176 -4.29 -1.15 -17.44
CA SER A 176 -5.48 -1.38 -18.28
C SER A 176 -6.66 -0.48 -17.88
N ALA A 177 -6.81 -0.16 -16.60
CA ALA A 177 -7.81 0.81 -16.14
C ALA A 177 -7.47 2.22 -16.64
N PHE A 178 -6.22 2.64 -16.56
CA PHE A 178 -5.76 3.91 -17.13
C PHE A 178 -6.18 4.06 -18.60
N LYS A 179 -5.91 3.05 -19.42
CA LYS A 179 -6.26 3.09 -20.85
C LYS A 179 -7.77 3.15 -21.09
N ARG A 180 -8.58 2.42 -20.30
CA ARG A 180 -10.05 2.45 -20.44
C ARG A 180 -10.66 3.77 -20.01
N PHE A 181 -10.12 4.42 -18.99
CA PHE A 181 -10.66 5.67 -18.46
C PHE A 181 -10.07 6.92 -19.12
N ALA A 182 -9.08 6.78 -20.01
CA ALA A 182 -8.48 7.90 -20.73
C ALA A 182 -9.47 8.76 -21.49
N SER A 183 -10.58 8.18 -21.99
CA SER A 183 -11.67 8.88 -22.68
C SER A 183 -12.75 9.43 -21.74
N ASP A 184 -12.67 9.15 -20.45
CA ASP A 184 -13.63 9.67 -19.46
C ASP A 184 -13.28 11.13 -19.11
N ALA A 185 -14.22 12.05 -19.27
CA ALA A 185 -14.03 13.47 -18.92
C ALA A 185 -13.62 13.67 -17.45
N SER A 186 -14.01 12.76 -16.56
CA SER A 186 -13.59 12.80 -15.15
C SER A 186 -12.13 12.40 -14.93
N PHE A 187 -11.48 11.78 -15.91
CA PHE A 187 -10.10 11.28 -15.77
C PHE A 187 -9.10 12.41 -15.49
N GLN A 188 -9.22 13.53 -16.20
CA GLN A 188 -8.36 14.71 -16.00
C GLN A 188 -8.49 15.31 -14.60
N LYS A 189 -9.62 15.12 -13.92
CA LYS A 189 -9.78 15.54 -12.52
C LYS A 189 -8.78 14.85 -11.59
N TYR A 190 -8.40 13.62 -11.88
CA TYR A 190 -7.46 12.83 -11.09
C TYR A 190 -6.02 12.95 -11.56
N PHE A 191 -5.84 13.25 -12.87
CA PHE A 191 -4.54 13.35 -13.54
C PHE A 191 -4.51 14.56 -14.47
N PRO A 192 -4.47 15.80 -13.92
CA PRO A 192 -4.74 17.03 -14.69
C PRO A 192 -3.74 17.27 -15.82
N ASP A 193 -2.48 16.92 -15.64
CA ASP A 193 -1.41 17.20 -16.61
C ASP A 193 -0.98 15.98 -17.42
N ILE A 194 -1.78 14.91 -17.39
CA ILE A 194 -1.43 13.75 -18.19
C ILE A 194 -1.74 14.00 -19.67
N ASP A 195 -0.79 13.70 -20.52
CA ASP A 195 -0.97 13.82 -21.96
C ASP A 195 -1.93 12.73 -22.49
N LEU A 196 -3.20 13.09 -22.68
CA LEU A 196 -4.25 12.17 -23.13
C LEU A 196 -3.98 11.66 -24.54
N GLN A 197 -3.35 12.44 -25.43
CA GLN A 197 -3.02 12.00 -26.78
C GLN A 197 -1.95 10.92 -26.72
N LYS A 198 -0.88 11.18 -25.97
CA LYS A 198 0.18 10.18 -25.73
C LYS A 198 -0.37 8.94 -25.03
N LEU A 199 -1.29 9.11 -24.07
CA LEU A 199 -1.96 8.02 -23.37
C LEU A 199 -2.73 7.12 -24.34
N SER A 200 -3.55 7.70 -25.25
CA SER A 200 -4.34 6.96 -26.24
C SER A 200 -3.49 6.17 -27.22
N MET A 201 -2.36 6.73 -27.64
CA MET A 201 -1.41 6.14 -28.58
C MET A 201 -0.47 5.10 -27.94
N THR A 202 -0.35 5.12 -26.60
CA THR A 202 0.59 4.23 -25.90
C THR A 202 0.09 2.79 -25.89
N SER A 203 0.96 1.85 -26.21
CA SER A 203 0.69 0.42 -26.09
C SER A 203 0.40 0.02 -24.64
N GLN A 204 -0.26 -1.09 -24.44
CA GLN A 204 -0.54 -1.59 -23.10
C GLN A 204 0.74 -1.84 -22.27
N SER A 205 1.80 -2.31 -22.94
CA SER A 205 3.12 -2.51 -22.31
C SER A 205 3.85 -1.20 -21.99
N GLY A 206 3.60 -0.13 -22.74
CA GLY A 206 4.16 1.20 -22.49
C GLY A 206 3.42 2.00 -21.41
N MET A 207 2.17 1.62 -21.11
CA MET A 207 1.31 2.37 -20.21
C MET A 207 1.90 2.54 -18.81
N HIS A 208 2.47 1.48 -18.25
CA HIS A 208 3.08 1.53 -16.92
C HIS A 208 4.24 2.53 -16.84
N ARG A 209 5.04 2.60 -17.90
CA ARG A 209 6.14 3.59 -18.01
C ARG A 209 5.62 5.01 -18.07
N LEU A 210 4.55 5.25 -18.83
CA LEU A 210 3.92 6.57 -18.92
C LEU A 210 3.37 7.04 -17.56
N ILE A 211 2.70 6.15 -16.85
CA ILE A 211 2.18 6.43 -15.50
C ILE A 211 3.33 6.74 -14.53
N LEU A 212 4.42 5.94 -14.57
CA LEU A 212 5.59 6.20 -13.76
C LEU A 212 6.22 7.57 -14.08
N GLN A 213 6.31 7.93 -15.37
CA GLN A 213 6.82 9.25 -15.79
C GLN A 213 5.93 10.38 -15.27
N TYR A 214 4.59 10.20 -15.29
CA TYR A 214 3.67 11.16 -14.72
C TYR A 214 3.96 11.40 -13.23
N TYR A 215 4.02 10.37 -12.41
CA TYR A 215 4.33 10.56 -10.98
C TYR A 215 5.75 11.12 -10.75
N ARG A 216 6.73 10.72 -11.54
CA ARG A 216 8.08 11.29 -11.47
C ARG A 216 8.11 12.78 -11.79
N SER A 217 7.30 13.26 -12.73
CA SER A 217 7.21 14.68 -13.06
C SER A 217 6.58 15.53 -11.96
N LYS A 218 5.88 14.90 -11.01
CA LYS A 218 5.25 15.56 -9.85
C LYS A 218 6.13 15.59 -8.61
N ILE A 219 7.29 14.93 -8.63
CA ILE A 219 8.23 14.98 -7.50
C ILE A 219 8.84 16.38 -7.45
N PRO A 220 8.73 17.11 -6.31
CA PRO A 220 9.40 18.38 -6.12
C PRO A 220 10.92 18.26 -6.30
N LYS A 221 11.54 19.31 -6.86
CA LYS A 221 12.99 19.28 -7.17
C LYS A 221 13.88 19.08 -5.94
N GLU A 222 13.41 19.54 -4.79
CA GLU A 222 14.08 19.40 -3.49
C GLU A 222 13.86 18.04 -2.83
N SER A 223 12.90 17.25 -3.32
CA SER A 223 12.59 15.94 -2.76
C SER A 223 13.64 14.90 -3.15
N GLN A 224 14.04 14.09 -2.19
CA GLN A 224 14.95 12.96 -2.40
C GLN A 224 14.22 11.68 -2.84
N LEU A 225 12.87 11.74 -2.97
CA LEU A 225 12.04 10.61 -3.34
C LEU A 225 12.49 9.98 -4.66
N LYS A 226 12.69 8.68 -4.61
CA LYS A 226 12.97 7.85 -5.80
C LYS A 226 11.81 6.87 -6.02
N LEU A 227 11.39 6.72 -7.28
CA LEU A 227 10.34 5.78 -7.66
C LEU A 227 10.91 4.64 -8.49
N TYR A 228 10.53 3.41 -8.13
CA TYR A 228 10.94 2.18 -8.78
C TYR A 228 9.70 1.40 -9.23
N PRO A 229 9.59 1.02 -10.52
CA PRO A 229 8.47 0.26 -11.03
C PRO A 229 8.68 -1.24 -10.89
N PHE A 230 7.63 -1.96 -10.49
CA PHE A 230 7.52 -3.40 -10.64
C PHE A 230 6.38 -3.72 -11.60
N THR A 231 6.63 -4.53 -12.60
CA THR A 231 5.64 -4.91 -13.61
C THR A 231 5.15 -6.33 -13.35
N ILE A 232 3.86 -6.47 -13.15
CA ILE A 232 3.19 -7.77 -12.97
C ILE A 232 2.36 -8.04 -14.23
N LYS A 233 2.67 -9.13 -14.93
CA LYS A 233 1.97 -9.52 -16.16
C LYS A 233 0.86 -10.53 -15.85
N LYS A 234 -0.35 -10.26 -16.36
CA LYS A 234 -1.51 -11.15 -16.29
C LYS A 234 -2.07 -11.40 -17.69
N GLY A 235 -1.69 -12.50 -18.33
CA GLY A 235 -2.05 -12.76 -19.71
C GLY A 235 -1.62 -11.59 -20.61
N ARG A 236 -2.60 -10.87 -21.19
CA ARG A 236 -2.36 -9.66 -21.99
C ARG A 236 -2.33 -8.37 -21.18
N ASN A 237 -2.74 -8.41 -19.91
CA ASN A 237 -2.79 -7.23 -19.06
C ASN A 237 -1.46 -7.01 -18.33
N ILE A 238 -1.11 -5.74 -18.12
CA ILE A 238 0.04 -5.32 -17.36
C ILE A 238 -0.46 -4.48 -16.20
N TYR A 239 -0.04 -4.86 -15.01
CA TYR A 239 -0.28 -4.12 -13.77
C TYR A 239 1.03 -3.57 -13.26
N GLY A 240 0.99 -2.40 -12.68
CA GLY A 240 2.16 -1.77 -12.09
C GLY A 240 2.05 -1.70 -10.58
N LEU A 241 3.13 -2.06 -9.89
CA LEU A 241 3.38 -1.69 -8.52
C LEU A 241 4.48 -0.64 -8.57
N ILE A 242 4.26 0.52 -8.00
CA ILE A 242 5.28 1.57 -7.86
C ILE A 242 5.72 1.60 -6.41
N PHE A 243 7.02 1.42 -6.22
CA PHE A 243 7.69 1.58 -4.95
C PHE A 243 8.32 2.96 -4.88
N GLY A 244 8.13 3.65 -3.77
CA GLY A 244 8.77 4.93 -3.48
C GLY A 244 9.54 4.85 -2.19
N SER A 245 10.76 5.43 -2.18
CA SER A 245 11.60 5.56 -1.00
C SER A 245 12.13 6.98 -0.88
N ASN A 246 12.07 7.51 0.32
CA ASN A 246 12.41 8.90 0.64
C ASN A 246 13.62 9.01 1.60
N HIS A 247 14.48 7.97 1.62
CA HIS A 247 15.71 7.93 2.43
C HIS A 247 16.81 7.12 1.75
#